data_ae09b584a161044e5ba5443ccca5640d
#
_entry.id   ae09b584a161044e5ba5443ccca5640d
#
_cell.length_a   1.000
_cell.length_b   1.000
_cell.length_c   1.000
_cell.angle_alpha   90.00
_cell.angle_beta   90.00
_cell.angle_gamma   90.00
#
_symmetry.space_group_name_H-M   'P 1'
#
loop_
_entity.id
_entity.type
_entity.pdbx_description
1 polymer ?
#
loop_
_entity_poly.entity_id
_entity_poly.type
_entity_poly.pdbx_seq_one_letter_code
_entity_poly.pdbx_strand_id
1 'polypeptide(L)'
;DNATAYGYDKEKIKLLKNEITQFKKKHPEFTAPLSPFYAILLMDGDSLGKHMSDKDKQKHISESLNKFTHAAPEIVEKYNGFLIYAGGDDVLAILPLEDAIPCAASVRELYLKSFEGTGIPTTISAAIEFAHVKMPLGKVLGDSHHLLDDIAKEGAGRDALAVRVWKQSGMALEWAQPWEIVIQNGEIQIDKIAKDFVKNDEALGNGNFSNKFFFKIRERFDLLNPDKEEILNQEKAVEKSIREANS
;
A
#
# COMPACT_ATOMS: atom_id res chain seq x y z
N ASP A 1 6.83 16.06 26.57
CA ASP A 1 7.67 17.19 26.98
C ASP A 1 9.09 17.19 26.43
N ASN A 2 9.36 16.43 25.38
CA ASN A 2 10.68 16.37 24.72
C ASN A 2 10.80 17.37 23.55
N ALA A 3 9.84 18.30 23.37
CA ALA A 3 9.82 19.23 22.26
C ALA A 3 11.12 20.03 22.10
N THR A 4 11.72 20.45 23.22
CA THR A 4 12.98 21.23 23.22
C THR A 4 14.18 20.35 22.84
N ALA A 5 14.17 19.06 23.18
CA ALA A 5 15.24 18.13 22.83
C ALA A 5 15.30 17.86 21.31
N TYR A 6 14.17 18.05 20.62
CA TYR A 6 14.06 17.93 19.16
C TYR A 6 14.06 19.27 18.43
N GLY A 7 14.43 20.38 19.10
CA GLY A 7 14.54 21.69 18.48
C GLY A 7 13.20 22.39 18.17
N TYR A 8 12.08 21.91 18.71
CA TYR A 8 10.78 22.53 18.50
C TYR A 8 10.53 23.69 19.46
N ASP A 9 9.92 24.77 18.95
CA ASP A 9 9.49 25.92 19.73
C ASP A 9 8.30 25.53 20.63
N LYS A 10 8.50 25.60 21.94
CA LYS A 10 7.47 25.25 22.94
C LYS A 10 6.20 26.10 22.83
N GLU A 11 6.33 27.38 22.50
CA GLU A 11 5.19 28.29 22.38
C GLU A 11 4.34 27.94 21.15
N LYS A 12 4.98 27.61 20.01
CA LYS A 12 4.26 27.15 18.82
C LYS A 12 3.52 25.84 19.06
N ILE A 13 4.12 24.89 19.79
CA ILE A 13 3.45 23.63 20.17
C ILE A 13 2.25 23.90 21.08
N LYS A 14 2.37 24.82 22.04
CA LYS A 14 1.27 25.19 22.93
C LYS A 14 0.12 25.85 22.18
N LEU A 15 0.42 26.75 21.23
CA LEU A 15 -0.58 27.35 20.35
C LEU A 15 -1.30 26.27 19.53
N LEU A 16 -0.57 25.38 18.88
CA LEU A 16 -1.15 24.30 18.09
C LEU A 16 -2.04 23.36 18.94
N LYS A 17 -1.62 23.01 20.15
CA LYS A 17 -2.45 22.23 21.09
C LYS A 17 -3.74 22.94 21.46
N ASN A 18 -3.69 24.26 21.66
CA ASN A 18 -4.86 25.07 21.95
C ASN A 18 -5.81 25.15 20.77
N GLU A 19 -5.28 25.33 19.55
CA GLU A 19 -6.07 25.34 18.31
C GLU A 19 -6.76 24.00 18.07
N ILE A 20 -6.06 22.89 18.22
CA ILE A 20 -6.64 21.54 18.13
C ILE A 20 -7.73 21.35 19.19
N THR A 21 -7.51 21.82 20.41
CA THR A 21 -8.52 21.71 21.48
C THR A 21 -9.76 22.52 21.19
N GLN A 22 -9.60 23.75 20.65
CA GLN A 22 -10.72 24.61 20.25
C GLN A 22 -11.45 24.03 19.04
N PHE A 23 -10.73 23.49 18.06
CA PHE A 23 -11.31 22.80 16.92
C PHE A 23 -12.20 21.64 17.36
N LYS A 24 -11.68 20.74 18.22
CA LYS A 24 -12.46 19.61 18.77
C LYS A 24 -13.70 20.04 19.55
N LYS A 25 -13.66 21.19 20.23
CA LYS A 25 -14.83 21.73 20.92
C LYS A 25 -15.89 22.27 19.95
N LYS A 26 -15.48 22.86 18.83
CA LYS A 26 -16.39 23.37 17.79
C LYS A 26 -16.96 22.24 16.92
N HIS A 27 -16.27 21.14 16.83
CA HIS A 27 -16.58 20.01 15.96
C HIS A 27 -16.65 18.72 16.78
N PRO A 28 -17.72 18.51 17.56
CA PRO A 28 -17.88 17.33 18.41
C PRO A 28 -17.93 16.02 17.62
N GLU A 29 -18.20 16.08 16.32
CA GLU A 29 -18.09 14.94 15.39
C GLU A 29 -16.65 14.39 15.28
N PHE A 30 -15.63 15.22 15.53
CA PHE A 30 -14.21 14.82 15.55
C PHE A 30 -13.71 14.44 16.96
N THR A 31 -14.57 13.84 17.79
CA THR A 31 -14.19 13.41 19.15
C THR A 31 -13.31 12.18 19.21
N ALA A 32 -13.24 11.41 18.13
CA ALA A 32 -12.34 10.26 18.06
C ALA A 32 -10.89 10.67 18.29
N PRO A 33 -10.11 9.92 19.08
CA PRO A 33 -8.69 10.17 19.21
C PRO A 33 -8.02 10.07 17.84
N LEU A 34 -7.10 11.01 17.55
CA LEU A 34 -6.28 10.92 16.34
C LEU A 34 -5.59 9.56 16.30
N SER A 35 -5.63 8.90 15.15
CA SER A 35 -4.93 7.64 14.99
C SER A 35 -3.45 7.83 15.28
N PRO A 36 -2.83 6.99 16.12
CA PRO A 36 -1.39 7.02 16.32
C PRO A 36 -0.63 6.32 15.20
N PHE A 37 -1.32 5.95 14.12
CA PHE A 37 -0.73 5.31 12.95
C PHE A 37 -0.69 6.25 11.76
N TYR A 38 0.28 6.04 10.90
CA TYR A 38 0.44 6.68 9.60
C TYR A 38 0.84 5.62 8.56
N ALA A 39 0.72 5.94 7.30
CA ALA A 39 1.18 5.10 6.21
C ALA A 39 2.42 5.69 5.55
N ILE A 40 3.43 4.86 5.28
CA ILE A 40 4.50 5.13 4.31
C ILE A 40 4.09 4.47 3.00
N LEU A 41 4.05 5.25 1.94
CA LEU A 41 3.90 4.77 0.58
C LEU A 41 5.24 4.88 -0.12
N LEU A 42 5.75 3.74 -0.60
CA LEU A 42 6.93 3.66 -1.46
C LEU A 42 6.52 2.99 -2.76
N MET A 43 6.83 3.60 -3.91
CA MET A 43 6.55 3.05 -5.23
C MET A 43 7.77 3.17 -6.12
N ASP A 44 7.94 2.20 -7.02
CA ASP A 44 9.03 2.19 -7.99
C ASP A 44 8.60 1.49 -9.28
N GLY A 45 9.06 2.03 -10.41
CA GLY A 45 8.75 1.54 -11.73
C GLY A 45 9.33 0.17 -12.03
N ASP A 46 8.56 -0.63 -12.76
CA ASP A 46 8.94 -1.99 -13.09
C ASP A 46 9.61 -2.06 -14.47
N SER A 47 10.79 -2.69 -14.52
CA SER A 47 11.47 -3.08 -15.76
C SER A 47 11.93 -1.95 -16.69
N LEU A 48 11.89 -0.68 -16.27
CA LEU A 48 12.33 0.47 -17.09
C LEU A 48 13.79 0.36 -17.49
N GLY A 49 14.65 -0.13 -16.62
CA GLY A 49 16.08 -0.31 -16.90
C GLY A 49 16.36 -1.16 -18.15
N LYS A 50 15.48 -2.10 -18.51
CA LYS A 50 15.62 -2.92 -19.71
C LYS A 50 15.49 -2.11 -21.01
N HIS A 51 14.78 -0.99 -20.97
CA HIS A 51 14.51 -0.14 -22.11
C HIS A 51 15.45 1.07 -22.19
N MET A 52 16.20 1.36 -21.13
CA MET A 52 17.11 2.50 -21.05
C MET A 52 18.34 2.39 -21.98
N SER A 53 18.69 1.20 -22.45
CA SER A 53 19.79 1.00 -23.42
C SER A 53 19.41 1.37 -24.85
N ASP A 54 18.12 1.50 -25.16
CA ASP A 54 17.59 1.85 -26.46
C ASP A 54 17.48 3.37 -26.59
N LYS A 55 18.33 3.99 -27.45
CA LYS A 55 18.40 5.44 -27.62
C LYS A 55 17.09 6.05 -28.11
N ASP A 56 16.34 5.34 -28.93
CA ASP A 56 15.06 5.83 -29.47
C ASP A 56 13.99 5.88 -28.37
N LYS A 57 14.05 4.97 -27.40
CA LYS A 57 13.15 4.93 -26.25
C LYS A 57 13.53 5.89 -25.13
N GLN A 58 14.82 6.21 -24.98
CA GLN A 58 15.29 7.08 -23.89
C GLN A 58 14.54 8.41 -23.82
N LYS A 59 14.29 9.04 -24.99
CA LYS A 59 13.56 10.31 -25.05
C LYS A 59 12.14 10.16 -24.53
N HIS A 60 11.42 9.14 -25.00
CA HIS A 60 10.05 8.87 -24.57
C HIS A 60 9.96 8.51 -23.07
N ILE A 61 10.93 7.72 -22.58
CA ILE A 61 11.04 7.42 -21.15
C ILE A 61 11.20 8.70 -20.34
N SER A 62 12.16 9.55 -20.72
CA SER A 62 12.43 10.80 -20.02
C SER A 62 11.23 11.76 -20.03
N GLU A 63 10.52 11.89 -21.15
CA GLU A 63 9.32 12.71 -21.27
C GLU A 63 8.16 12.15 -20.41
N SER A 64 7.97 10.83 -20.38
CA SER A 64 6.94 10.18 -19.59
C SER A 64 7.22 10.30 -18.10
N LEU A 65 8.45 10.04 -17.67
CA LEU A 65 8.87 10.21 -16.28
C LEU A 65 8.75 11.67 -15.82
N ASN A 66 9.07 12.62 -16.69
CA ASN A 66 8.90 14.04 -16.39
C ASN A 66 7.42 14.40 -16.16
N LYS A 67 6.50 13.93 -17.02
CA LYS A 67 5.06 14.11 -16.83
C LYS A 67 4.59 13.50 -15.52
N PHE A 68 5.01 12.27 -15.23
CA PHE A 68 4.67 11.57 -14.00
C PHE A 68 5.15 12.34 -12.76
N THR A 69 6.43 12.68 -12.70
CA THR A 69 7.06 13.37 -11.57
C THR A 69 6.41 14.73 -11.27
N HIS A 70 6.00 15.47 -12.32
CA HIS A 70 5.35 16.77 -12.15
C HIS A 70 3.91 16.66 -11.64
N ALA A 71 3.19 15.61 -11.97
CA ALA A 71 1.80 15.45 -11.57
C ALA A 71 1.61 14.63 -10.27
N ALA A 72 2.57 13.82 -9.87
CA ALA A 72 2.51 13.01 -8.67
C ALA A 72 2.25 13.82 -7.36
N PRO A 73 2.85 15.02 -7.17
CA PRO A 73 2.60 15.84 -5.99
C PRO A 73 1.14 16.19 -5.79
N GLU A 74 0.44 16.59 -6.87
CA GLU A 74 -0.98 16.97 -6.81
C GLU A 74 -1.87 15.78 -6.40
N ILE A 75 -1.54 14.58 -6.87
CA ILE A 75 -2.26 13.36 -6.45
C ILE A 75 -2.06 13.11 -4.97
N VAL A 76 -0.81 13.13 -4.48
CA VAL A 76 -0.52 12.89 -3.07
C VAL A 76 -1.21 13.90 -2.18
N GLU A 77 -1.22 15.19 -2.55
CA GLU A 77 -1.91 16.25 -1.82
C GLU A 77 -3.43 16.05 -1.79
N LYS A 78 -4.03 15.63 -2.91
CA LYS A 78 -5.47 15.31 -2.98
C LYS A 78 -5.89 14.24 -1.98
N TYR A 79 -5.00 13.32 -1.66
CA TYR A 79 -5.20 12.26 -0.66
C TYR A 79 -4.63 12.64 0.71
N ASN A 80 -4.58 13.92 1.05
CA ASN A 80 -4.11 14.43 2.33
C ASN A 80 -2.69 13.96 2.71
N GLY A 81 -1.90 13.55 1.71
CA GLY A 81 -0.55 13.04 1.89
C GLY A 81 0.49 14.14 1.89
N PHE A 82 1.65 13.80 2.41
CA PHE A 82 2.86 14.60 2.34
C PHE A 82 3.89 13.88 1.45
N LEU A 83 4.14 14.43 0.27
CA LEU A 83 5.15 13.91 -0.63
C LEU A 83 6.55 14.25 -0.09
N ILE A 84 7.36 13.23 0.13
CA ILE A 84 8.76 13.38 0.54
C ILE A 84 9.64 13.49 -0.70
N TYR A 85 9.39 12.61 -1.67
CA TYR A 85 10.18 12.50 -2.89
C TYR A 85 9.34 11.97 -4.05
N ALA A 86 9.51 12.57 -5.22
CA ALA A 86 9.09 12.01 -6.51
C ALA A 86 10.19 12.31 -7.52
N GLY A 87 10.80 11.29 -8.10
CA GLY A 87 11.91 11.47 -9.03
C GLY A 87 12.13 10.24 -9.89
N GLY A 88 12.14 10.46 -11.22
CA GLY A 88 12.13 9.33 -12.14
C GLY A 88 10.84 8.53 -12.00
N ASP A 89 10.96 7.28 -11.68
CA ASP A 89 9.87 6.31 -11.44
C ASP A 89 9.59 6.05 -9.95
N ASP A 90 10.34 6.72 -9.05
CA ASP A 90 10.20 6.54 -7.61
C ASP A 90 9.24 7.56 -7.00
N VAL A 91 8.44 7.11 -6.04
CA VAL A 91 7.60 7.95 -5.18
C VAL A 91 7.73 7.51 -3.73
N LEU A 92 7.98 8.46 -2.83
CA LEU A 92 7.93 8.27 -1.38
C LEU A 92 7.01 9.32 -0.75
N ALA A 93 5.99 8.88 -0.04
CA ALA A 93 5.03 9.75 0.62
C ALA A 93 4.60 9.23 2.00
N ILE A 94 4.12 10.15 2.84
CA ILE A 94 3.43 9.83 4.10
C ILE A 94 1.96 10.19 3.92
N LEU A 95 1.07 9.29 4.33
CA LEU A 95 -0.37 9.44 4.14
C LEU A 95 -1.16 9.08 5.42
N PRO A 96 -2.39 9.59 5.55
CA PRO A 96 -3.38 9.03 6.46
C PRO A 96 -3.70 7.57 6.09
N LEU A 97 -4.18 6.79 7.06
CA LEU A 97 -4.44 5.36 6.87
C LEU A 97 -5.41 5.07 5.72
N GLU A 98 -6.55 5.79 5.75
CA GLU A 98 -7.66 5.61 4.82
C GLU A 98 -7.34 6.04 3.38
N ASP A 99 -6.39 6.96 3.22
CA ASP A 99 -6.03 7.54 1.93
C ASP A 99 -4.88 6.79 1.23
N ALA A 100 -4.16 5.91 1.94
CA ALA A 100 -2.92 5.33 1.43
C ALA A 100 -3.12 4.42 0.21
N ILE A 101 -4.07 3.49 0.26
CA ILE A 101 -4.34 2.57 -0.87
C ILE A 101 -4.98 3.30 -2.05
N PRO A 102 -6.00 4.18 -1.86
CA PRO A 102 -6.55 4.99 -2.95
C PRO A 102 -5.51 5.92 -3.60
N CYS A 103 -4.60 6.49 -2.82
CA CYS A 103 -3.50 7.31 -3.34
C CYS A 103 -2.57 6.47 -4.22
N ALA A 104 -2.11 5.32 -3.73
CA ALA A 104 -1.24 4.41 -4.49
C ALA A 104 -1.87 3.96 -5.82
N ALA A 105 -3.18 3.64 -5.81
CA ALA A 105 -3.93 3.29 -7.01
C ALA A 105 -3.96 4.45 -8.02
N SER A 106 -4.17 5.70 -7.56
CA SER A 106 -4.20 6.88 -8.41
C SER A 106 -2.82 7.25 -8.95
N VAL A 107 -1.75 7.08 -8.16
CA VAL A 107 -0.36 7.26 -8.62
C VAL A 107 -0.01 6.21 -9.68
N ARG A 108 -0.43 4.95 -9.51
CA ARG A 108 -0.26 3.92 -10.53
C ARG A 108 -0.99 4.29 -11.83
N GLU A 109 -2.23 4.74 -11.74
CA GLU A 109 -2.99 5.18 -12.93
C GLU A 109 -2.28 6.32 -13.67
N LEU A 110 -1.77 7.32 -12.94
CA LEU A 110 -0.97 8.40 -13.50
C LEU A 110 0.28 7.87 -14.21
N TYR A 111 1.00 6.92 -13.57
CA TYR A 111 2.20 6.33 -14.15
C TYR A 111 1.89 5.63 -15.49
N LEU A 112 0.88 4.77 -15.51
CA LEU A 112 0.46 4.06 -16.72
C LEU A 112 0.03 5.04 -17.85
N LYS A 113 -0.74 6.08 -17.52
CA LYS A 113 -1.13 7.14 -18.47
C LYS A 113 0.08 7.93 -18.99
N SER A 114 1.11 8.12 -18.19
CA SER A 114 2.32 8.84 -18.62
C SER A 114 3.10 8.09 -19.70
N PHE A 115 2.98 6.75 -19.74
CA PHE A 115 3.61 5.89 -20.74
C PHE A 115 2.66 5.46 -21.86
N GLU A 116 1.40 5.86 -21.82
CA GLU A 116 0.42 5.52 -22.85
C GLU A 116 0.86 6.02 -24.24
N GLY A 117 0.75 5.17 -25.25
CA GLY A 117 1.14 5.48 -26.63
C GLY A 117 2.64 5.46 -26.92
N THR A 118 3.52 5.24 -25.92
CA THR A 118 4.98 5.19 -26.14
C THR A 118 5.48 3.85 -26.67
N GLY A 119 4.68 2.78 -26.55
CA GLY A 119 5.09 1.41 -26.88
C GLY A 119 6.12 0.83 -25.90
N ILE A 120 6.32 1.46 -24.74
CA ILE A 120 7.24 1.01 -23.69
C ILE A 120 6.40 0.25 -22.64
N PRO A 121 6.53 -1.09 -22.55
CA PRO A 121 5.82 -1.86 -21.54
C PRO A 121 6.50 -1.65 -20.18
N THR A 122 5.83 -0.92 -19.31
CA THR A 122 6.27 -0.68 -17.93
C THR A 122 5.05 -0.59 -17.01
N THR A 123 5.24 -0.99 -15.77
CA THR A 123 4.26 -0.90 -14.69
C THR A 123 4.91 -0.25 -13.47
N ILE A 124 4.20 -0.13 -12.37
CA ILE A 124 4.73 0.39 -11.13
C ILE A 124 4.23 -0.46 -9.96
N SER A 125 5.15 -0.91 -9.12
CA SER A 125 4.85 -1.64 -7.89
C SER A 125 4.80 -0.70 -6.70
N ALA A 126 4.02 -1.05 -5.69
CA ALA A 126 3.83 -0.25 -4.49
C ALA A 126 4.01 -1.08 -3.21
N ALA A 127 4.60 -0.45 -2.20
CA ALA A 127 4.61 -0.90 -0.81
C ALA A 127 3.92 0.14 0.08
N ILE A 128 2.98 -0.30 0.90
CA ILE A 128 2.36 0.52 1.93
C ILE A 128 2.66 -0.08 3.29
N GLU A 129 3.29 0.71 4.14
CA GLU A 129 3.59 0.30 5.50
C GLU A 129 2.85 1.16 6.51
N PHE A 130 1.88 0.56 7.20
CA PHE A 130 1.15 1.19 8.30
C PHE A 130 1.95 1.04 9.57
N ALA A 131 2.45 2.14 10.11
CA ALA A 131 3.32 2.16 11.27
C ALA A 131 2.78 3.04 12.38
N HIS A 132 2.99 2.61 13.63
CA HIS A 132 2.69 3.43 14.79
C HIS A 132 3.75 4.53 14.94
N VAL A 133 3.35 5.76 15.30
CA VAL A 133 4.23 6.95 15.42
C VAL A 133 5.43 6.79 16.38
N LYS A 134 5.41 5.79 17.26
CA LYS A 134 6.53 5.45 18.15
C LYS A 134 7.54 4.51 17.53
N MET A 135 7.26 3.97 16.34
CA MET A 135 8.24 3.13 15.64
C MET A 135 9.39 3.99 15.11
N PRO A 136 10.64 3.52 15.19
CA PRO A 136 11.77 4.23 14.60
C PRO A 136 11.59 4.35 13.08
N LEU A 137 11.57 5.58 12.56
CA LEU A 137 11.32 5.85 11.13
C LEU A 137 12.32 5.12 10.23
N GLY A 138 13.60 5.07 10.61
CA GLY A 138 14.62 4.37 9.83
C GLY A 138 14.34 2.87 9.67
N LYS A 139 13.73 2.23 10.69
CA LYS A 139 13.28 0.84 10.58
C LYS A 139 12.11 0.73 9.60
N VAL A 140 11.09 1.59 9.75
CA VAL A 140 9.91 1.59 8.88
C VAL A 140 10.33 1.79 7.42
N LEU A 141 11.22 2.73 7.11
CA LEU A 141 11.74 2.95 5.76
C LEU A 141 12.52 1.74 5.22
N GLY A 142 13.39 1.14 6.05
CA GLY A 142 14.13 -0.07 5.64
C GLY A 142 13.20 -1.24 5.34
N ASP A 143 12.17 -1.42 6.17
CA ASP A 143 11.15 -2.44 5.97
C ASP A 143 10.27 -2.15 4.73
N SER A 144 9.99 -0.87 4.42
CA SER A 144 9.24 -0.48 3.21
C SER A 144 9.99 -0.84 1.92
N HIS A 145 11.32 -0.69 1.89
CA HIS A 145 12.13 -1.14 0.75
C HIS A 145 12.09 -2.66 0.59
N HIS A 146 12.26 -3.41 1.68
CA HIS A 146 12.12 -4.87 1.63
C HIS A 146 10.70 -5.29 1.16
N LEU A 147 9.66 -4.61 1.65
CA LEU A 147 8.28 -4.86 1.25
C LEU A 147 8.06 -4.61 -0.25
N LEU A 148 8.69 -3.56 -0.82
CA LEU A 148 8.62 -3.25 -2.24
C LEU A 148 9.39 -4.24 -3.09
N ASP A 149 10.67 -4.45 -2.77
CA ASP A 149 11.57 -5.20 -3.64
C ASP A 149 11.33 -6.71 -3.55
N ASP A 150 11.29 -7.27 -2.33
CA ASP A 150 11.22 -8.72 -2.14
C ASP A 150 9.77 -9.24 -2.18
N ILE A 151 8.80 -8.46 -1.69
CA ILE A 151 7.42 -8.94 -1.58
C ILE A 151 6.57 -8.49 -2.78
N ALA A 152 6.53 -7.20 -3.13
CA ALA A 152 5.72 -6.72 -4.25
C ALA A 152 6.33 -7.12 -5.60
N LYS A 153 7.63 -6.84 -5.82
CA LYS A 153 8.27 -7.08 -7.11
C LYS A 153 8.62 -8.54 -7.34
N GLU A 154 9.35 -9.18 -6.41
CA GLU A 154 9.79 -10.56 -6.59
C GLU A 154 8.73 -11.57 -6.18
N GLY A 155 8.09 -11.37 -5.04
CA GLY A 155 7.10 -12.29 -4.49
C GLY A 155 5.77 -12.29 -5.25
N ALA A 156 5.20 -11.12 -5.54
CA ALA A 156 3.91 -10.98 -6.23
C ALA A 156 4.03 -10.80 -7.76
N GLY A 157 5.24 -10.69 -8.31
CA GLY A 157 5.51 -10.72 -9.75
C GLY A 157 5.45 -9.35 -10.44
N ARG A 158 5.63 -8.24 -9.72
CA ARG A 158 5.55 -6.86 -10.19
C ARG A 158 4.11 -6.43 -10.51
N ASP A 159 3.92 -5.17 -10.91
CA ASP A 159 2.59 -4.56 -11.05
C ASP A 159 1.68 -4.93 -9.86
N ALA A 160 2.23 -4.78 -8.66
CA ALA A 160 1.67 -5.32 -7.45
C ALA A 160 1.65 -4.30 -6.30
N LEU A 161 0.74 -4.51 -5.37
CA LEU A 161 0.67 -3.81 -4.10
C LEU A 161 1.01 -4.77 -2.98
N ALA A 162 2.00 -4.42 -2.16
CA ALA A 162 2.28 -5.07 -0.89
C ALA A 162 1.92 -4.16 0.28
N VAL A 163 1.33 -4.72 1.32
CA VAL A 163 0.89 -3.99 2.51
C VAL A 163 1.41 -4.69 3.74
N ARG A 164 1.94 -3.92 4.69
CA ARG A 164 2.37 -4.39 6.01
C ARG A 164 1.83 -3.49 7.10
N VAL A 165 1.50 -4.07 8.24
CA VAL A 165 1.03 -3.36 9.42
C VAL A 165 1.97 -3.63 10.60
N TRP A 166 2.62 -2.58 11.10
CA TRP A 166 3.44 -2.63 12.30
C TRP A 166 2.68 -2.08 13.51
N LYS A 167 2.53 -2.93 14.52
CA LYS A 167 2.08 -2.53 15.87
C LYS A 167 3.27 -2.44 16.79
N GLN A 168 3.09 -1.85 17.98
CA GLN A 168 4.15 -1.79 19.00
C GLN A 168 4.67 -3.18 19.42
N SER A 169 3.82 -4.21 19.33
CA SER A 169 4.16 -5.61 19.64
C SER A 169 4.90 -6.34 18.52
N GLY A 170 5.12 -5.70 17.36
CA GLY A 170 5.75 -6.29 16.18
C GLY A 170 4.88 -6.23 14.95
N MET A 171 5.29 -6.92 13.89
CA MET A 171 4.50 -7.07 12.67
C MET A 171 3.18 -7.79 12.96
N ALA A 172 2.08 -7.22 12.52
CA ALA A 172 0.74 -7.76 12.78
C ALA A 172 0.10 -8.41 11.56
N LEU A 173 0.41 -7.91 10.37
CA LEU A 173 -0.17 -8.34 9.09
C LEU A 173 0.78 -7.99 7.95
N GLU A 174 0.86 -8.89 6.97
CA GLU A 174 1.51 -8.65 5.68
C GLU A 174 0.72 -9.38 4.59
N TRP A 175 0.55 -8.74 3.44
CA TRP A 175 0.02 -9.36 2.25
C TRP A 175 0.50 -8.62 1.00
N ALA A 176 0.51 -9.33 -0.13
CA ALA A 176 0.76 -8.72 -1.44
C ALA A 176 -0.14 -9.35 -2.50
N GLN A 177 -0.59 -8.54 -3.44
CA GLN A 177 -1.40 -8.99 -4.57
C GLN A 177 -1.07 -8.16 -5.82
N PRO A 178 -1.15 -8.75 -7.02
CA PRO A 178 -1.16 -7.99 -8.26
C PRO A 178 -2.27 -6.93 -8.28
N TRP A 179 -2.00 -5.79 -8.90
CA TRP A 179 -2.98 -4.70 -8.96
C TRP A 179 -4.31 -5.11 -9.61
N GLU A 180 -4.30 -6.05 -10.55
CA GLU A 180 -5.51 -6.60 -11.17
C GLU A 180 -6.44 -7.31 -10.17
N ILE A 181 -5.88 -7.84 -9.07
CA ILE A 181 -6.65 -8.42 -7.95
C ILE A 181 -7.10 -7.32 -6.99
N VAL A 182 -6.23 -6.35 -6.71
CA VAL A 182 -6.52 -5.23 -5.80
C VAL A 182 -7.62 -4.33 -6.36
N ILE A 183 -7.60 -4.08 -7.67
CA ILE A 183 -8.58 -3.23 -8.37
C ILE A 183 -9.37 -4.08 -9.36
N GLN A 184 -10.65 -4.28 -9.10
CA GLN A 184 -11.56 -4.99 -9.99
C GLN A 184 -12.75 -4.11 -10.34
N ASN A 185 -13.08 -4.01 -11.63
CA ASN A 185 -14.17 -3.17 -12.13
C ASN A 185 -14.07 -1.68 -11.72
N GLY A 186 -12.83 -1.16 -11.58
CA GLY A 186 -12.57 0.20 -11.12
C GLY A 186 -12.75 0.43 -9.63
N GLU A 187 -12.99 -0.60 -8.83
CA GLU A 187 -13.14 -0.52 -7.38
C GLU A 187 -11.99 -1.23 -6.65
N ILE A 188 -11.48 -0.60 -5.59
CA ILE A 188 -10.49 -1.21 -4.69
C ILE A 188 -11.21 -2.23 -3.82
N GLN A 189 -10.87 -3.51 -3.95
CA GLN A 189 -11.60 -4.61 -3.33
C GLN A 189 -11.56 -4.57 -1.81
N ILE A 190 -10.46 -4.16 -1.21
CA ILE A 190 -10.34 -4.04 0.25
C ILE A 190 -11.27 -2.94 0.80
N ASP A 191 -11.45 -1.84 0.07
CA ASP A 191 -12.38 -0.77 0.46
C ASP A 191 -13.83 -1.22 0.37
N LYS A 192 -14.15 -2.03 -0.63
CA LYS A 192 -15.48 -2.65 -0.77
C LYS A 192 -15.78 -3.56 0.42
N ILE A 193 -14.85 -4.43 0.76
CA ILE A 193 -14.97 -5.32 1.92
C ILE A 193 -15.13 -4.47 3.20
N ALA A 194 -14.31 -3.45 3.40
CA ALA A 194 -14.38 -2.57 4.57
C ALA A 194 -15.74 -1.87 4.68
N LYS A 195 -16.30 -1.35 3.56
CA LYS A 195 -17.63 -0.73 3.51
C LYS A 195 -18.75 -1.71 3.86
N ASP A 196 -18.64 -2.94 3.41
CA ASP A 196 -19.61 -4.00 3.73
C ASP A 196 -19.57 -4.36 5.23
N PHE A 197 -18.39 -4.22 5.85
CA PHE A 197 -18.25 -4.35 7.30
C PHE A 197 -18.97 -3.24 8.08
N VAL A 198 -18.70 -1.99 7.73
CA VAL A 198 -19.30 -0.82 8.41
C VAL A 198 -20.84 -0.84 8.31
N LYS A 199 -21.38 -1.16 7.12
CA LYS A 199 -22.84 -1.28 6.92
C LYS A 199 -23.48 -2.35 7.80
N ASN A 200 -22.75 -3.40 8.14
CA ASN A 200 -23.26 -4.49 8.97
C ASN A 200 -23.21 -4.18 10.47
N ASP A 201 -22.36 -3.24 10.90
CA ASP A 201 -22.26 -2.82 12.31
C ASP A 201 -23.42 -1.89 12.71
N GLU A 202 -23.96 -1.12 11.77
CA GLU A 202 -25.14 -0.27 11.97
C GLU A 202 -26.46 -1.06 12.04
N ALA A 203 -26.52 -2.24 11.45
CA ALA A 203 -27.64 -3.15 11.47
C ALA A 203 -27.42 -4.25 12.52
N LEU A 204 -27.53 -3.93 13.80
CA LEU A 204 -27.46 -4.84 14.94
C LEU A 204 -28.27 -6.14 14.69
N GLY A 205 -27.63 -7.18 14.19
CA GLY A 205 -28.16 -8.53 14.22
C GLY A 205 -28.04 -9.39 12.97
N ASN A 206 -27.83 -8.86 11.77
CA ASN A 206 -27.77 -9.64 10.52
C ASN A 206 -26.51 -9.40 9.70
N GLY A 207 -25.36 -9.16 10.34
CA GLY A 207 -24.09 -8.99 9.64
C GLY A 207 -23.67 -10.25 8.90
N ASN A 208 -23.36 -10.11 7.61
CA ASN A 208 -22.80 -11.18 6.78
C ASN A 208 -21.45 -11.69 7.31
N PHE A 209 -20.80 -10.90 8.17
CA PHE A 209 -19.49 -11.21 8.73
C PHE A 209 -19.52 -11.07 10.26
N SER A 210 -19.41 -12.17 10.97
CA SER A 210 -19.19 -12.15 12.42
C SER A 210 -17.70 -12.17 12.74
N ASN A 211 -17.30 -11.63 13.90
CA ASN A 211 -15.92 -11.75 14.38
C ASN A 211 -15.43 -13.21 14.38
N LYS A 212 -16.32 -14.17 14.64
CA LYS A 212 -16.02 -15.62 14.56
C LYS A 212 -15.62 -16.07 13.15
N PHE A 213 -16.14 -15.44 12.09
CA PHE A 213 -15.77 -15.76 10.72
C PHE A 213 -14.28 -15.48 10.45
N PHE A 214 -13.77 -14.33 10.91
CA PHE A 214 -12.36 -13.99 10.75
C PHE A 214 -11.44 -14.87 11.56
N PHE A 215 -11.82 -15.21 12.79
CA PHE A 215 -11.06 -16.18 13.58
C PHE A 215 -10.99 -17.54 12.87
N LYS A 216 -12.08 -17.98 12.24
CA LYS A 216 -12.09 -19.24 11.48
C LYS A 216 -11.26 -19.16 10.19
N ILE A 217 -11.29 -18.03 9.49
CA ILE A 217 -10.39 -17.84 8.32
C ILE A 217 -8.94 -17.89 8.78
N ARG A 218 -8.61 -17.17 9.87
CA ARG A 218 -7.24 -17.15 10.41
C ARG A 218 -6.78 -18.56 10.82
N GLU A 219 -7.62 -19.33 11.50
CA GLU A 219 -7.31 -20.71 11.90
C GLU A 219 -7.09 -21.66 10.71
N ARG A 220 -7.66 -21.33 9.55
CA ARG A 220 -7.60 -22.15 8.34
C ARG A 220 -6.84 -21.48 7.21
N PHE A 221 -6.12 -20.39 7.53
CA PHE A 221 -5.46 -19.57 6.50
C PHE A 221 -4.46 -20.39 5.70
N ASP A 222 -3.69 -21.24 6.34
CA ASP A 222 -2.71 -22.10 5.68
C ASP A 222 -3.38 -23.11 4.72
N LEU A 223 -4.59 -23.59 5.05
CA LEU A 223 -5.38 -24.44 4.16
C LEU A 223 -5.98 -23.68 2.97
N LEU A 224 -6.32 -22.40 3.17
CA LEU A 224 -6.92 -21.53 2.14
C LEU A 224 -5.85 -20.88 1.24
N ASN A 225 -4.63 -20.78 1.74
CA ASN A 225 -3.49 -20.20 1.03
C ASN A 225 -2.28 -21.12 1.22
N PRO A 226 -2.29 -22.32 0.61
CA PRO A 226 -1.21 -23.28 0.71
C PRO A 226 0.08 -22.69 0.14
N ASP A 227 1.22 -23.05 0.73
CA ASP A 227 2.53 -22.60 0.29
C ASP A 227 2.78 -22.99 -1.18
N LYS A 228 3.44 -22.10 -1.95
CA LYS A 228 3.72 -22.35 -3.38
C LYS A 228 4.46 -23.68 -3.61
N GLU A 229 5.34 -24.08 -2.69
CA GLU A 229 6.00 -25.39 -2.75
C GLU A 229 5.02 -26.56 -2.57
N GLU A 230 4.01 -26.40 -1.74
CA GLU A 230 3.00 -27.42 -1.48
C GLU A 230 2.09 -27.61 -2.70
N ILE A 231 1.68 -26.51 -3.36
CA ILE A 231 0.93 -26.53 -4.63
C ILE A 231 1.75 -27.23 -5.71
N LEU A 232 3.03 -26.85 -5.88
CA LEU A 232 3.91 -27.42 -6.89
C LEU A 232 4.15 -28.93 -6.67
N ASN A 233 4.24 -29.36 -5.41
CA ASN A 233 4.40 -30.77 -5.05
C ASN A 233 3.12 -31.57 -5.29
N GLN A 234 1.94 -30.97 -5.04
CA GLN A 234 0.64 -31.57 -5.35
C GLN A 234 0.44 -31.71 -6.87
N GLU A 235 0.77 -30.71 -7.67
CA GLU A 235 0.71 -30.76 -9.13
C GLU A 235 1.62 -31.87 -9.69
N LYS A 236 2.87 -31.96 -9.23
CA LYS A 236 3.82 -33.02 -9.62
C LYS A 236 3.32 -34.42 -9.22
N ALA A 237 2.68 -34.55 -8.06
CA ALA A 237 2.10 -35.81 -7.61
C ALA A 237 0.92 -36.24 -8.49
N VAL A 238 0.05 -35.30 -8.88
CA VAL A 238 -1.06 -35.54 -9.80
C VAL A 238 -0.57 -35.90 -11.20
N GLU A 239 0.40 -35.18 -11.76
CA GLU A 239 1.02 -35.55 -13.06
C GLU A 239 1.64 -36.93 -13.06
N LYS A 240 2.32 -37.30 -11.97
CA LYS A 240 2.91 -38.64 -11.82
C LYS A 240 1.81 -39.71 -11.79
N SER A 241 0.74 -39.49 -11.05
CA SER A 241 -0.39 -40.45 -10.98
C SER A 241 -1.11 -40.61 -12.32
N ILE A 242 -1.24 -39.51 -13.10
CA ILE A 242 -1.83 -39.56 -14.45
C ILE A 242 -0.90 -40.36 -15.43
N ARG A 243 0.41 -40.19 -15.34
CA ARG A 243 1.36 -40.94 -16.16
C ARG A 243 1.37 -42.46 -15.84
N GLU A 244 1.26 -42.80 -14.53
CA GLU A 244 1.22 -44.21 -14.08
C GLU A 244 -0.13 -44.88 -14.43
N ALA A 245 -1.22 -44.12 -14.54
CA ALA A 245 -2.55 -44.62 -14.94
C ALA A 245 -2.66 -44.84 -16.47
N ASN A 246 -1.79 -44.21 -17.28
CA ASN A 246 -1.78 -44.31 -18.75
C ASN A 246 -0.68 -45.20 -19.29
N SER A 247 0.08 -45.87 -18.43
CA SER A 247 1.12 -46.87 -18.77
C SER A 247 0.65 -48.30 -18.49
#